data_71f8b1804b6acf0fba1f31f9c00257da
#
_entry.id   71f8b1804b6acf0fba1f31f9c00257da
#
_cell.length_a   1.000
_cell.length_b   1.000
_cell.length_c   1.000
_cell.angle_alpha   90.00
_cell.angle_beta   90.00
_cell.angle_gamma   90.00
#
_symmetry.space_group_name_H-M   'P 1'
#
loop_
_entity.id
_entity.type
_entity.pdbx_description
1 polymer ?
#
loop_
_entity_poly.entity_id
_entity_poly.type
_entity_poly.pdbx_seq_one_letter_code
_entity_poly.pdbx_strand_id
1 'polypeptide(L)' 'RGVYSPDAGKSEKEIANKYYKFSKALEIDYPITADIFYELGKSYDEESLQQRMAAENE' A
#
# COMPACT_ATOMS: atom_id res chain seq x y z
N ARG A 1 -24.78 -6.87 0.00
CA ARG A 1 -24.18 -6.64 0.01
C ARG A 1 -23.66 -6.19 1.08
N GLY A 2 -23.72 -6.01 1.97
CA GLY A 2 -23.17 -5.42 3.11
C GLY A 2 -21.74 -5.73 3.37
N VAL A 3 -21.22 -6.56 2.57
CA VAL A 3 -19.81 -6.90 2.74
C VAL A 3 -18.91 -5.73 2.39
N TYR A 4 -19.35 -4.92 1.49
CA TYR A 4 -18.55 -3.80 1.07
C TYR A 4 -18.31 -2.85 2.23
N SER A 5 -17.08 -2.47 2.42
CA SER A 5 -16.67 -1.52 3.45
C SER A 5 -16.18 -0.24 2.78
N PRO A 6 -16.54 0.92 3.30
CA PRO A 6 -15.98 2.17 2.76
C PRO A 6 -14.48 2.20 2.89
N ASP A 7 -13.94 1.33 3.73
CA ASP A 7 -12.49 1.25 3.91
C ASP A 7 -11.82 0.26 2.99
N ALA A 8 -12.56 -0.29 2.03
CA ALA A 8 -11.96 -1.26 1.12
C ALA A 8 -10.77 -0.64 0.42
N GLY A 9 -9.62 -1.25 0.59
CA GLY A 9 -8.39 -0.75 0.01
C GLY A 9 -7.76 0.40 0.76
N LYS A 10 -8.47 0.98 1.71
CA LYS A 10 -7.95 2.13 2.43
C LYS A 10 -6.85 1.73 3.41
N SER A 11 -7.06 0.62 4.10
CA SER A 11 -6.05 0.13 5.03
C SER A 11 -4.75 -0.19 4.32
N GLU A 12 -4.84 -0.87 3.19
CA GLU A 12 -3.66 -1.20 2.41
C GLU A 12 -2.98 0.05 1.90
N LYS A 13 -3.78 1.03 1.50
CA LYS A 13 -3.21 2.29 1.03
C LYS A 13 -2.44 3.00 2.13
N GLU A 14 -2.98 3.00 3.34
CA GLU A 14 -2.30 3.61 4.47
C GLU A 14 -1.01 2.88 4.80
N ILE A 15 -1.04 1.55 4.74
CA ILE A 15 0.16 0.76 4.96
C ILE A 15 1.19 1.06 3.88
N ALA A 16 0.74 1.14 2.64
CA ALA A 16 1.65 1.45 1.54
C ALA A 16 2.31 2.81 1.75
N ASN A 17 1.53 3.80 2.15
CA ASN A 17 2.07 5.13 2.41
C ASN A 17 3.09 5.10 3.53
N LYS A 18 2.84 4.29 4.56
CA LYS A 18 3.76 4.16 5.68
C LYS A 18 5.09 3.57 5.20
N TYR A 19 5.02 2.54 4.37
CA TYR A 19 6.24 1.93 3.85
C TYR A 19 6.99 2.87 2.92
N TYR A 20 6.27 3.66 2.14
CA TYR A 20 6.92 4.66 1.29
C TYR A 20 7.65 5.70 2.14
N LYS A 21 7.05 6.10 3.25
CA LYS A 21 7.70 7.05 4.15
C LYS A 21 8.97 6.46 4.75
N PHE A 22 8.89 5.20 5.18
CA PHE A 22 10.07 4.53 5.72
C PHE A 22 11.16 4.42 4.67
N SER A 23 10.76 4.06 3.46
CA SER A 23 11.71 3.95 2.37
C SER A 23 12.43 5.26 2.14
N LYS A 24 11.68 6.34 2.11
CA LYS A 24 12.27 7.64 1.88
C LYS A 24 13.21 8.04 3.01
N ALA A 25 12.82 7.74 4.24
CA ALA A 25 13.65 8.08 5.40
C ALA A 25 14.95 7.29 5.42
N LEU A 26 14.93 6.06 4.93
CA LEU A 26 16.09 5.18 4.96
C LEU A 26 16.95 5.26 3.70
N GLU A 27 16.50 5.98 2.71
CA GLU A 27 17.09 5.94 1.38
C GLU A 27 18.56 6.40 1.40
N ILE A 28 18.92 7.27 2.31
CA ILE A 28 20.28 7.80 2.38
C ILE A 28 21.19 6.86 3.16
N ASP A 29 20.74 6.43 4.35
CA ASP A 29 21.58 5.64 5.24
C ASP A 29 21.51 4.15 4.93
N TYR A 30 20.35 3.67 4.51
CA TYR A 30 20.14 2.24 4.26
C TYR A 30 19.42 2.05 2.94
N PRO A 31 20.10 2.28 1.83
CA PRO A 31 19.44 2.24 0.52
C PRO A 31 18.85 0.88 0.17
N ILE A 32 19.50 -0.20 0.59
CA ILE A 32 18.96 -1.54 0.30
C ILE A 32 17.69 -1.79 1.07
N THR A 33 17.71 -1.43 2.36
CA THR A 33 16.50 -1.59 3.19
C THR A 33 15.40 -0.68 2.68
N ALA A 34 15.74 0.52 2.25
CA ALA A 34 14.77 1.44 1.69
C ALA A 34 14.10 0.85 0.46
N ASP A 35 14.88 0.17 -0.37
CA ASP A 35 14.36 -0.46 -1.56
C ASP A 35 13.36 -1.57 -1.22
N ILE A 36 13.66 -2.34 -0.19
CA ILE A 36 12.76 -3.39 0.27
C ILE A 36 11.44 -2.79 0.74
N PHE A 37 11.49 -1.73 1.51
CA PHE A 37 10.26 -1.07 1.96
C PHE A 37 9.48 -0.47 0.81
N TYR A 38 10.17 0.06 -0.17
CA TYR A 38 9.49 0.60 -1.35
C TYR A 38 8.73 -0.50 -2.09
N GLU A 39 9.36 -1.66 -2.26
CA GLU A 39 8.70 -2.77 -2.92
C GLU A 39 7.49 -3.26 -2.14
N LEU A 40 7.61 -3.29 -0.82
CA LEU A 40 6.48 -3.68 0.03
C LEU A 40 5.33 -2.68 -0.12
N GLY A 41 5.65 -1.41 -0.07
CA GLY A 41 4.63 -0.38 -0.24
C GLY A 41 3.94 -0.50 -1.59
N LYS A 42 4.72 -0.78 -2.61
CA LYS A 42 4.19 -0.93 -3.94
C LYS A 42 3.21 -2.10 -4.02
N SER A 43 3.58 -3.19 -3.36
CA SER A 43 2.72 -4.38 -3.32
C SER A 43 1.39 -4.07 -2.65
N TYR A 44 1.42 -3.39 -1.52
CA TYR A 44 0.19 -3.01 -0.84
C TYR A 44 -0.63 -2.03 -1.66
N ASP A 45 0.04 -1.14 -2.36
CA ASP A 45 -0.67 -0.18 -3.20
C ASP A 45 -1.43 -0.89 -4.31
N GLU A 46 -0.82 -1.90 -4.90
CA GLU A 46 -1.47 -2.68 -5.93
C GLU A 46 -2.67 -3.45 -5.38
N GLU A 47 -2.53 -4.01 -4.18
CA GLU A 47 -3.65 -4.70 -3.55
C GLU A 47 -4.80 -3.75 -3.28
N SER A 48 -4.48 -2.56 -2.82
CA SER A 48 -5.49 -1.54 -2.56
C SER A 48 -6.27 -1.23 -3.83
N LEU A 49 -5.56 -1.09 -4.93
CA LEU A 49 -6.19 -0.80 -6.20
C LEU A 49 -7.09 -1.95 -6.66
N GLN A 50 -6.62 -3.18 -6.49
CA GLN A 50 -7.39 -4.34 -6.89
C GLN A 50 -8.67 -4.46 -6.07
N GLN A 51 -8.59 -4.22 -4.78
CA GLN A 51 -9.77 -4.29 -3.93
C GLN A 51 -10.79 -3.23 -4.32
N ARG A 52 -10.31 -2.06 -4.64
CA ARG A 52 -11.19 -0.98 -5.05
C ARG A 52 -11.88 -1.32 -6.37
N MET A 53 -11.14 -1.87 -7.31
CA MET A 53 -11.70 -2.25 -8.59
C MET A 53 -12.72 -3.37 -8.44
N ALA A 54 -12.42 -4.33 -7.57
CA ALA A 54 -13.37 -5.42 -7.32
C ALA A 54 -14.67 -4.89 -6.72
N ALA A 55 -14.56 -3.95 -5.81
CA ALA A 55 -15.73 -3.37 -5.19
C ALA A 55 -16.58 -2.61 -6.21
N GLU A 56 -15.93 -1.91 -7.12
CA GLU A 56 -16.65 -1.15 -8.13
C GLU A 56 -17.35 -2.05 -9.14
N ASN A 57 -16.78 -3.20 -9.40
CA ASN A 57 -17.37 -4.12 -10.36
C ASN A 57 -18.52 -4.91 -9.79
N GLU A 58 -18.72 -4.83 -8.51
CA GLU A 58 -19.86 -5.49 -7.89
C GLU A 58 -21.13 -4.76 -8.19
#